data_64522f7b6196c673c4487034dc48a86d
#
_entry.id   64522f7b6196c673c4487034dc48a86d
#
_cell.length_a   1.000
_cell.length_b   1.000
_cell.length_c   1.000
_cell.angle_alpha   90.00
_cell.angle_beta   90.00
_cell.angle_gamma   90.00
#
_symmetry.space_group_name_H-M   'P 1'
#
loop_
_entity.id
_entity.type
_entity.pdbx_description
1 polymer ?
#
loop_
_entity_poly.entity_id
_entity_poly.type
_entity_poly.pdbx_seq_one_letter_code
_entity_poly.pdbx_strand_id
1 'polypeptide(L)'
;MKHTLARKTATVLAGLTLFGVLTGAGAAAAATNGADAVLASCVTGTRNWGGNVQGQYGCTEYDLPNGEQQAFGIGTDGAIWTRWSRTNGTLSSWTSLGGQGRSTVYAEGTGWAITLSVIGTDGNWWYNNRGGTASGGWSGWHR
;
A
#
# COMPACT_ATOMS: atom_id res chain seq x y z
N MET A 1 -18.06 29.00 51.21
CA MET A 1 -17.49 29.76 50.11
C MET A 1 -18.14 29.24 48.81
N LYS A 2 -18.91 30.12 48.16
CA LYS A 2 -19.71 29.74 46.96
C LYS A 2 -18.92 30.20 45.73
N HIS A 3 -18.53 29.29 44.84
CA HIS A 3 -17.95 29.62 43.54
C HIS A 3 -19.03 29.57 42.45
N THR A 4 -19.33 30.76 41.91
CA THR A 4 -20.29 30.99 40.85
C THR A 4 -19.64 30.68 39.50
N LEU A 5 -20.22 29.73 38.73
CA LEU A 5 -19.82 29.48 37.32
C LEU A 5 -20.51 30.51 36.41
N ALA A 6 -19.73 31.27 35.68
CA ALA A 6 -20.20 32.14 34.60
C ALA A 6 -20.36 31.36 33.31
N ARG A 7 -21.57 31.30 32.78
CA ARG A 7 -21.91 30.78 31.45
C ARG A 7 -21.65 31.87 30.41
N LYS A 8 -20.81 31.58 29.41
CA LYS A 8 -20.65 32.41 28.21
C LYS A 8 -21.63 31.91 27.13
N THR A 9 -22.61 32.73 26.81
CA THR A 9 -23.50 32.54 25.65
C THR A 9 -22.81 33.04 24.40
N ALA A 10 -22.68 32.19 23.37
CA ALA A 10 -22.23 32.57 22.04
C ALA A 10 -23.45 32.89 21.16
N THR A 11 -23.52 34.10 20.67
CA THR A 11 -24.54 34.58 19.73
C THR A 11 -24.15 34.19 18.32
N VAL A 12 -25.01 33.44 17.63
CA VAL A 12 -24.85 33.11 16.20
C VAL A 12 -25.58 34.17 15.39
N LEU A 13 -24.86 34.96 14.59
CA LEU A 13 -25.45 35.84 13.57
C LEU A 13 -25.71 35.03 12.31
N ALA A 14 -26.95 34.88 11.93
CA ALA A 14 -27.38 34.38 10.63
C ALA A 14 -27.34 35.55 9.62
N GLY A 15 -26.42 35.45 8.65
CA GLY A 15 -26.36 36.32 7.47
C GLY A 15 -26.96 35.63 6.27
N LEU A 16 -28.17 36.05 5.87
CA LEU A 16 -28.85 35.58 4.67
C LEU A 16 -28.49 36.53 3.50
N THR A 17 -27.72 36.00 2.51
CA THR A 17 -27.56 36.67 1.22
C THR A 17 -28.09 35.78 0.10
N LEU A 18 -29.27 36.16 -0.41
CA LEU A 18 -29.75 35.71 -1.72
C LEU A 18 -28.93 36.44 -2.81
N PHE A 19 -28.43 35.70 -3.83
CA PHE A 19 -28.43 36.16 -5.24
C PHE A 19 -27.80 35.10 -6.15
N GLY A 20 -28.49 34.77 -7.23
CA GLY A 20 -27.90 34.32 -8.48
C GLY A 20 -28.26 32.89 -8.89
N VAL A 21 -29.40 32.78 -9.61
CA VAL A 21 -29.69 31.61 -10.45
C VAL A 21 -28.78 31.69 -11.66
N LEU A 22 -27.76 30.76 -11.75
CA LEU A 22 -27.08 30.45 -13.00
C LEU A 22 -27.45 29.02 -13.37
N THR A 23 -28.31 28.88 -14.37
CA THR A 23 -28.56 27.63 -15.06
C THR A 23 -27.33 27.29 -15.91
N GLY A 24 -26.39 26.56 -15.34
CA GLY A 24 -25.30 25.91 -16.04
C GLY A 24 -25.54 24.40 -15.96
N ALA A 25 -25.62 23.73 -17.13
CA ALA A 25 -25.63 22.28 -17.19
C ALA A 25 -24.32 21.77 -16.57
N GLY A 26 -24.36 21.49 -15.31
CA GLY A 26 -23.25 20.87 -14.58
C GLY A 26 -23.12 19.42 -15.03
N ALA A 27 -22.06 19.10 -15.75
CA ALA A 27 -21.61 17.73 -15.88
C ALA A 27 -21.51 17.15 -14.46
N ALA A 28 -22.28 16.12 -14.17
CA ALA A 28 -22.16 15.37 -12.94
C ALA A 28 -20.73 14.82 -12.91
N ALA A 29 -19.88 15.43 -12.08
CA ALA A 29 -18.61 14.85 -11.76
C ALA A 29 -18.93 13.50 -11.06
N ALA A 30 -18.62 12.41 -11.75
CA ALA A 30 -18.65 11.10 -11.16
C ALA A 30 -17.77 11.18 -9.92
N ALA A 31 -18.38 11.00 -8.74
CA ALA A 31 -17.62 10.81 -7.51
C ALA A 31 -16.79 9.54 -7.70
N THR A 32 -15.53 9.73 -8.01
CA THR A 32 -14.54 8.65 -7.93
C THR A 32 -14.40 8.34 -6.45
N ASN A 33 -15.13 7.33 -5.98
CA ASN A 33 -14.89 6.71 -4.69
C ASN A 33 -13.59 5.89 -4.75
N GLY A 34 -12.51 6.49 -5.24
CA GLY A 34 -11.18 6.05 -5.02
C GLY A 34 -10.74 6.61 -3.67
N ALA A 35 -10.77 5.81 -2.63
CA ALA A 35 -10.00 6.17 -1.46
C ALA A 35 -8.58 6.40 -1.98
N ASP A 36 -8.09 7.64 -1.88
CA ASP A 36 -6.73 7.97 -2.26
C ASP A 36 -5.79 6.99 -1.57
N ALA A 37 -5.01 6.25 -2.35
CA ALA A 37 -4.11 5.26 -1.80
C ALA A 37 -3.15 5.97 -0.85
N VAL A 38 -3.23 5.66 0.44
CA VAL A 38 -2.30 6.20 1.43
C VAL A 38 -0.92 5.64 1.11
N LEU A 39 -0.04 6.52 0.62
CA LEU A 39 1.34 6.14 0.33
C LEU A 39 2.13 6.06 1.63
N ALA A 40 2.90 5.02 1.79
CA ALA A 40 3.75 4.79 2.95
C ALA A 40 5.09 4.21 2.53
N SER A 41 6.11 4.40 3.39
CA SER A 41 7.33 3.60 3.27
C SER A 41 7.02 2.14 3.60
N CYS A 42 7.67 1.24 2.85
CA CYS A 42 7.65 -0.17 3.19
C CYS A 42 8.44 -0.40 4.48
N VAL A 43 7.75 -0.77 5.55
CA VAL A 43 8.36 -1.04 6.86
C VAL A 43 7.89 -2.41 7.34
N THR A 44 8.83 -3.27 7.74
CA THR A 44 8.57 -4.60 8.29
C THR A 44 9.42 -4.78 9.54
N GLY A 45 8.84 -5.31 10.61
CA GLY A 45 9.59 -5.52 11.86
C GLY A 45 10.40 -4.26 12.26
N THR A 46 11.73 -4.39 12.27
CA THR A 46 12.65 -3.29 12.59
C THR A 46 13.27 -2.61 11.37
N ARG A 47 12.98 -3.09 10.15
CA ARG A 47 13.60 -2.59 8.92
C ARG A 47 12.70 -1.64 8.17
N ASN A 48 13.25 -0.48 7.84
CA ASN A 48 12.64 0.41 6.86
C ASN A 48 13.24 0.12 5.47
N TRP A 49 12.42 -0.42 4.60
CA TRP A 49 12.78 -0.77 3.23
C TRP A 49 12.70 0.43 2.28
N GLY A 50 12.10 1.54 2.72
CA GLY A 50 11.86 2.72 1.87
C GLY A 50 10.90 2.46 0.73
N GLY A 51 10.92 3.33 -0.27
CA GLY A 51 10.00 3.30 -1.41
C GLY A 51 8.63 3.88 -1.06
N ASN A 52 7.76 3.94 -2.07
CA ASN A 52 6.38 4.37 -1.95
C ASN A 52 5.47 3.19 -2.28
N VAL A 53 4.86 2.62 -1.26
CA VAL A 53 3.91 1.51 -1.38
C VAL A 53 2.51 1.97 -0.99
N GLN A 54 1.51 1.23 -1.43
CA GLN A 54 0.14 1.44 -0.98
C GLN A 54 0.01 0.99 0.47
N GLY A 55 0.01 1.96 1.40
CA GLY A 55 0.10 1.72 2.84
C GLY A 55 -1.02 0.87 3.42
N GLN A 56 -2.21 0.89 2.80
CA GLN A 56 -3.35 0.06 3.21
C GLN A 56 -3.08 -1.44 3.07
N TYR A 57 -2.13 -1.84 2.24
CA TYR A 57 -1.75 -3.26 2.06
C TYR A 57 -0.47 -3.63 2.81
N GLY A 58 0.30 -2.63 3.25
CA GLY A 58 1.56 -2.85 3.95
C GLY A 58 2.63 -3.51 3.09
N CYS A 59 3.61 -4.09 3.77
CA CYS A 59 4.70 -4.86 3.17
C CYS A 59 4.89 -6.18 3.90
N THR A 60 5.43 -7.15 3.18
CA THR A 60 5.82 -8.45 3.71
C THR A 60 7.32 -8.63 3.55
N GLU A 61 7.94 -9.31 4.51
CA GLU A 61 9.34 -9.66 4.52
C GLU A 61 9.50 -11.20 4.53
N TYR A 62 10.53 -11.69 3.87
CA TYR A 62 10.88 -13.10 3.82
C TYR A 62 12.40 -13.26 4.05
N ASP A 63 12.77 -14.17 4.96
CA ASP A 63 14.16 -14.47 5.28
C ASP A 63 14.75 -15.45 4.26
N LEU A 64 15.90 -15.09 3.69
CA LEU A 64 16.62 -15.91 2.73
C LEU A 64 17.70 -16.75 3.42
N PRO A 65 18.07 -17.94 2.88
CA PRO A 65 19.02 -18.88 3.51
C PRO A 65 20.43 -18.31 3.77
N ASN A 66 20.83 -17.29 3.02
CA ASN A 66 22.13 -16.65 3.14
C ASN A 66 22.17 -15.50 4.17
N GLY A 67 21.11 -15.32 4.94
CA GLY A 67 20.97 -14.22 5.92
C GLY A 67 20.56 -12.88 5.31
N GLU A 68 20.26 -12.83 4.03
CA GLU A 68 19.58 -11.70 3.38
C GLU A 68 18.07 -11.78 3.62
N GLN A 69 17.40 -10.68 3.42
CA GLN A 69 15.94 -10.61 3.51
C GLN A 69 15.38 -10.00 2.23
N GLN A 70 14.18 -10.36 1.88
CA GLN A 70 13.49 -9.85 0.72
C GLN A 70 12.14 -9.27 1.12
N ALA A 71 11.86 -8.03 0.70
CA ALA A 71 10.59 -7.35 0.95
C ALA A 71 9.73 -7.34 -0.31
N PHE A 72 8.42 -7.34 -0.08
CA PHE A 72 7.39 -7.28 -1.11
C PHE A 72 6.32 -6.27 -0.73
N GLY A 73 5.84 -5.50 -1.69
CA GLY A 73 4.77 -4.54 -1.49
C GLY A 73 4.10 -4.16 -2.80
N ILE A 74 2.94 -3.50 -2.70
CA ILE A 74 2.25 -2.97 -3.87
C ILE A 74 2.65 -1.52 -4.06
N GLY A 75 3.20 -1.22 -5.24
CA GLY A 75 3.60 0.13 -5.61
C GLY A 75 2.41 1.05 -5.92
N THR A 76 2.71 2.32 -6.17
CA THR A 76 1.71 3.33 -6.53
C THR A 76 0.99 3.04 -7.84
N ASP A 77 1.63 2.26 -8.70
CA ASP A 77 1.12 1.77 -10.00
C ASP A 77 0.22 0.53 -9.87
N GLY A 78 0.06 0.00 -8.64
CA GLY A 78 -0.67 -1.23 -8.35
C GLY A 78 0.11 -2.51 -8.63
N ALA A 79 1.30 -2.42 -9.22
CA ALA A 79 2.15 -3.57 -9.45
C ALA A 79 2.80 -4.08 -8.16
N ILE A 80 3.18 -5.34 -8.15
CA ILE A 80 3.92 -5.95 -7.05
C ILE A 80 5.41 -5.67 -7.26
N TRP A 81 6.03 -5.13 -6.23
CA TRP A 81 7.44 -4.77 -6.22
C TRP A 81 8.19 -5.52 -5.14
N THR A 82 9.48 -5.77 -5.40
CA THR A 82 10.38 -6.42 -4.46
C THR A 82 11.73 -5.73 -4.39
N ARG A 83 12.37 -5.80 -3.24
CA ARG A 83 13.78 -5.50 -3.04
C ARG A 83 14.34 -6.40 -1.95
N TRP A 84 15.66 -6.54 -1.90
CA TRP A 84 16.32 -7.34 -0.87
C TRP A 84 17.42 -6.56 -0.17
N SER A 85 17.69 -6.95 1.06
CA SER A 85 18.85 -6.52 1.82
C SER A 85 20.02 -7.46 1.53
N ARG A 86 21.20 -6.89 1.41
CA ARG A 86 22.44 -7.67 1.38
C ARG A 86 22.92 -7.94 2.81
N THR A 87 23.80 -8.94 2.98
CA THR A 87 24.38 -9.29 4.28
C THR A 87 25.16 -8.13 4.93
N ASN A 88 25.67 -7.18 4.14
CA ASN A 88 26.32 -5.95 4.62
C ASN A 88 25.32 -4.84 5.01
N GLY A 89 24.02 -5.12 4.98
CA GLY A 89 22.95 -4.17 5.32
C GLY A 89 22.53 -3.24 4.20
N THR A 90 23.19 -3.24 3.02
CA THR A 90 22.75 -2.41 1.88
C THR A 90 21.50 -2.98 1.24
N LEU A 91 20.67 -2.11 0.68
CA LEU A 91 19.44 -2.49 -0.01
C LEU A 91 19.64 -2.47 -1.52
N SER A 92 19.04 -3.44 -2.23
CA SER A 92 18.93 -3.38 -3.68
C SER A 92 18.01 -2.24 -4.13
N SER A 93 17.98 -1.93 -5.41
CA SER A 93 16.88 -1.17 -5.98
C SER A 93 15.58 -1.96 -5.90
N TRP A 94 14.43 -1.25 -5.90
CA TRP A 94 13.14 -1.88 -6.10
C TRP A 94 13.04 -2.42 -7.53
N THR A 95 12.53 -3.62 -7.67
CA THR A 95 12.32 -4.30 -8.95
C THR A 95 10.85 -4.70 -9.05
N SER A 96 10.20 -4.39 -10.17
CA SER A 96 8.82 -4.79 -10.39
C SER A 96 8.72 -6.28 -10.74
N LEU A 97 7.77 -6.95 -10.12
CA LEU A 97 7.33 -8.31 -10.49
C LEU A 97 6.09 -8.27 -11.39
N GLY A 98 5.63 -7.07 -11.75
CA GLY A 98 4.40 -6.89 -12.53
C GLY A 98 3.14 -7.25 -11.76
N GLY A 99 2.09 -7.64 -12.48
CA GLY A 99 0.78 -7.94 -11.91
C GLY A 99 0.03 -6.68 -11.48
N GLN A 100 -1.13 -6.87 -10.88
CA GLN A 100 -1.96 -5.81 -10.27
C GLN A 100 -2.63 -6.36 -9.03
N GLY A 101 -2.20 -5.90 -7.85
CA GLY A 101 -2.68 -6.41 -6.56
C GLY A 101 -3.61 -5.45 -5.83
N ARG A 102 -4.51 -6.04 -5.03
CA ARG A 102 -5.44 -5.31 -4.14
C ARG A 102 -5.55 -5.94 -2.76
N SER A 103 -4.47 -6.54 -2.28
CA SER A 103 -4.36 -7.06 -0.92
C SER A 103 -2.92 -6.96 -0.45
N THR A 104 -2.65 -7.29 0.79
CA THR A 104 -1.28 -7.59 1.24
C THR A 104 -0.69 -8.67 0.31
N VAL A 105 0.59 -8.53 -0.02
CA VAL A 105 1.36 -9.58 -0.71
C VAL A 105 1.82 -10.57 0.35
N TYR A 106 1.35 -11.80 0.29
CA TYR A 106 1.81 -12.86 1.19
C TYR A 106 3.02 -13.55 0.55
N ALA A 107 4.00 -13.89 1.38
CA ALA A 107 5.22 -14.58 0.95
C ALA A 107 5.42 -15.82 1.83
N GLU A 108 5.38 -16.98 1.23
CA GLU A 108 5.51 -18.27 1.90
C GLU A 108 6.52 -19.14 1.16
N GLY A 109 7.08 -20.14 1.81
CA GLY A 109 7.98 -21.08 1.16
C GLY A 109 9.06 -21.62 2.07
N THR A 110 10.09 -22.22 1.46
CA THR A 110 11.23 -22.77 2.17
C THR A 110 12.52 -22.43 1.41
N GLY A 111 13.47 -21.85 2.13
CA GLY A 111 14.77 -21.50 1.56
C GLY A 111 14.63 -20.46 0.44
N TRP A 112 15.13 -20.78 -0.76
CA TRP A 112 15.04 -19.92 -1.93
C TRP A 112 13.71 -20.03 -2.68
N ALA A 113 12.94 -21.11 -2.46
CA ALA A 113 11.64 -21.31 -3.08
C ALA A 113 10.60 -20.47 -2.35
N ILE A 114 10.14 -19.40 -2.99
CA ILE A 114 9.15 -18.47 -2.45
C ILE A 114 7.91 -18.51 -3.33
N THR A 115 6.76 -18.66 -2.71
CA THR A 115 5.46 -18.45 -3.36
C THR A 115 4.88 -17.14 -2.85
N LEU A 116 4.65 -16.21 -3.77
CA LEU A 116 3.87 -15.01 -3.49
C LEU A 116 2.41 -15.28 -3.82
N SER A 117 1.52 -14.77 -2.98
CA SER A 117 0.09 -14.76 -3.26
C SER A 117 -0.51 -13.38 -3.00
N VAL A 118 -1.45 -12.95 -3.85
CA VAL A 118 -2.11 -11.66 -3.77
C VAL A 118 -3.51 -11.76 -4.39
N ILE A 119 -4.47 -10.98 -3.89
CA ILE A 119 -5.75 -10.81 -4.57
C ILE A 119 -5.56 -9.77 -5.67
N GLY A 120 -5.86 -10.15 -6.91
CA GLY A 120 -5.79 -9.29 -8.07
C GLY A 120 -6.97 -8.32 -8.18
N THR A 121 -6.96 -7.47 -9.21
CA THR A 121 -8.04 -6.51 -9.49
C THR A 121 -9.36 -7.19 -9.87
N ASP A 122 -9.29 -8.44 -10.28
CA ASP A 122 -10.44 -9.30 -10.62
C ASP A 122 -11.02 -10.03 -9.39
N GLY A 123 -10.48 -9.80 -8.20
CA GLY A 123 -10.90 -10.42 -6.95
C GLY A 123 -10.45 -11.87 -6.75
N ASN A 124 -9.64 -12.40 -7.66
CA ASN A 124 -9.13 -13.77 -7.55
C ASN A 124 -7.72 -13.80 -6.96
N TRP A 125 -7.34 -14.93 -6.39
CA TRP A 125 -5.98 -15.19 -5.97
C TRP A 125 -5.07 -15.42 -7.17
N TRP A 126 -3.91 -14.76 -7.13
CA TRP A 126 -2.83 -14.88 -8.09
C TRP A 126 -1.55 -15.27 -7.38
N TYR A 127 -0.76 -16.10 -8.03
CA TYR A 127 0.47 -16.66 -7.48
C TYR A 127 1.66 -16.34 -8.37
N ASN A 128 2.84 -16.18 -7.76
CA ASN A 128 4.09 -16.06 -8.49
C ASN A 128 5.16 -16.82 -7.71
N ASN A 129 5.82 -17.76 -8.38
CA ASN A 129 6.76 -18.66 -7.73
C ASN A 129 8.19 -18.30 -8.11
N ARG A 130 9.06 -18.26 -7.11
CA ARG A 130 10.49 -18.16 -7.29
C ARG A 130 11.10 -19.56 -7.27
N GLY A 131 12.05 -19.82 -8.20
CA GLY A 131 12.81 -21.06 -8.21
C GLY A 131 13.65 -21.26 -6.95
N GLY A 132 13.82 -22.52 -6.53
CA GLY A 132 14.43 -22.91 -5.26
C GLY A 132 15.96 -22.75 -5.18
N THR A 133 16.56 -21.84 -5.94
CA THR A 133 18.00 -21.54 -5.91
C THR A 133 18.24 -20.04 -5.73
N ALA A 134 19.46 -19.66 -5.31
CA ALA A 134 19.83 -18.24 -5.15
C ALA A 134 19.63 -17.43 -6.45
N SER A 135 19.84 -18.05 -7.62
CA SER A 135 19.64 -17.45 -8.94
C SER A 135 18.26 -17.76 -9.54
N GLY A 136 17.35 -18.37 -8.78
CA GLY A 136 16.02 -18.74 -9.24
C GLY A 136 15.22 -17.51 -9.68
N GLY A 137 14.68 -17.55 -10.90
CA GLY A 137 13.79 -16.52 -11.42
C GLY A 137 12.35 -16.69 -10.93
N TRP A 138 11.52 -15.71 -11.24
CA TRP A 138 10.08 -15.72 -10.98
C TRP A 138 9.32 -16.30 -12.16
N SER A 139 8.28 -17.11 -11.88
CA SER A 139 7.46 -17.77 -12.92
C SER A 139 6.56 -16.81 -13.71
N GLY A 140 6.32 -15.63 -13.16
CA GLY A 140 5.23 -14.76 -13.57
C GLY A 140 3.91 -15.11 -12.86
N TRP A 141 2.95 -14.17 -12.91
CA TRP A 141 1.68 -14.32 -12.22
C TRP A 141 0.75 -15.29 -12.94
N HIS A 142 0.16 -16.20 -12.18
CA HIS A 142 -0.79 -17.22 -12.64
C HIS A 142 -1.83 -17.54 -11.56
N ARG A 143 -2.90 -18.23 -11.94
CA ARG A 143 -3.96 -18.75 -11.07
C ARG A 143 -3.72 -20.21 -10.71
#